data_7e3169c273e005900f265db6902c4bae
#
_entry.id   7e3169c273e005900f265db6902c4bae
#
_cell.length_a   1.000
_cell.length_b   1.000
_cell.length_c   1.000
_cell.angle_alpha   90.00
_cell.angle_beta   90.00
_cell.angle_gamma   90.00
#
_symmetry.space_group_name_H-M   'P 1'
#
loop_
_entity.id
_entity.type
_entity.pdbx_description
1 polymer ?
#
loop_
_entity_poly.entity_id
_entity_poly.type
_entity_poly.pdbx_seq_one_letter_code
_entity_poly.pdbx_strand_id
1 'polypeptide(L)'
;MINVLSSEEREKIFDTMTDFQIDVIMNHVMYRVKSELLTASFWKGIHWELLGVNYDRFYRKKLNQRKYKPSLYCECGRSLKYQYVVKSKETGEILELGKECFTQRTGIPERIAEEIYNSRNKINIFQDEILSAYKFRKRFPIELYNEIHLNKVDDKGSPYYNKKILDFKKANLPLFHRDQDKLENDLIEYKVRKRQLKRLLGVNFEVEYTENYVYLIKYMENRI
;
A
#
# COMPACT_ATOMS: atom_id res chain seq x y z
N MET A 1 8.41 -10.96 11.68
CA MET A 1 8.42 -9.86 12.69
C MET A 1 8.93 -8.60 12.00
N ILE A 2 8.18 -7.49 12.02
CA ILE A 2 8.59 -6.22 11.40
C ILE A 2 9.56 -5.53 12.36
N ASN A 3 10.79 -5.24 11.91
CA ASN A 3 11.74 -4.47 12.71
C ASN A 3 11.34 -2.98 12.66
N VAL A 4 11.02 -2.43 13.82
CA VAL A 4 10.73 -1.00 13.96
C VAL A 4 12.05 -0.23 13.82
N LEU A 5 12.11 0.65 12.83
CA LEU A 5 13.29 1.48 12.57
C LEU A 5 13.19 2.81 13.32
N SER A 6 14.32 3.36 13.74
CA SER A 6 14.38 4.74 14.21
C SER A 6 14.18 5.73 13.05
N SER A 7 13.88 6.99 13.36
CA SER A 7 13.78 8.04 12.33
C SER A 7 15.09 8.22 11.54
N GLU A 8 16.23 8.10 12.24
CA GLU A 8 17.56 8.22 11.63
C GLU A 8 17.87 7.05 10.71
N GLU A 9 17.50 5.82 11.11
CA GLU A 9 17.67 4.65 10.25
C GLU A 9 16.84 4.75 8.99
N ARG A 10 15.55 5.19 9.08
CA ARG A 10 14.73 5.42 7.89
C ARG A 10 15.36 6.43 6.95
N GLU A 11 15.85 7.56 7.48
CA GLU A 11 16.51 8.58 6.67
C GLU A 11 17.75 8.04 5.96
N LYS A 12 18.60 7.29 6.68
CA LYS A 12 19.79 6.65 6.08
C LYS A 12 19.43 5.69 4.95
N ILE A 13 18.36 4.90 5.11
CA ILE A 13 17.92 3.97 4.07
C ILE A 13 17.36 4.75 2.87
N PHE A 14 16.52 5.76 3.11
CA PHE A 14 16.00 6.61 2.04
C PHE A 14 17.11 7.33 1.25
N ASP A 15 18.19 7.73 1.90
CA ASP A 15 19.33 8.37 1.23
C ASP A 15 20.06 7.42 0.25
N THR A 16 19.87 6.10 0.36
CA THR A 16 20.38 5.09 -0.58
C THR A 16 19.42 4.77 -1.72
N MET A 17 18.22 5.31 -1.70
CA MET A 17 17.16 5.04 -2.67
C MET A 17 17.04 6.14 -3.72
N THR A 18 16.55 5.79 -4.89
CA THR A 18 16.15 6.77 -5.91
C THR A 18 14.84 7.45 -5.52
N ASP A 19 14.60 8.66 -6.03
CA ASP A 19 13.33 9.38 -5.81
C ASP A 19 12.14 8.54 -6.27
N PHE A 20 12.26 7.85 -7.41
CA PHE A 20 11.22 6.96 -7.90
C PHE A 20 10.87 5.83 -6.92
N GLN A 21 11.89 5.18 -6.33
CA GLN A 21 11.68 4.14 -5.31
C GLN A 21 10.93 4.68 -4.10
N ILE A 22 11.32 5.87 -3.65
CA ILE A 22 10.69 6.50 -2.50
C ILE A 22 9.24 6.88 -2.80
N ASP A 23 8.97 7.41 -3.99
CA ASP A 23 7.61 7.77 -4.41
C ASP A 23 6.70 6.54 -4.49
N VAL A 24 7.20 5.41 -5.01
CA VAL A 24 6.45 4.15 -5.02
C VAL A 24 6.10 3.71 -3.59
N ILE A 25 7.07 3.69 -2.67
CA ILE A 25 6.81 3.33 -1.26
C ILE A 25 5.76 4.26 -0.66
N MET A 26 5.96 5.57 -0.78
CA MET A 26 5.09 6.56 -0.14
C MET A 26 3.66 6.51 -0.68
N ASN A 27 3.48 6.41 -1.99
CA ASN A 27 2.17 6.34 -2.62
C ASN A 27 1.38 5.13 -2.12
N HIS A 28 2.00 3.94 -2.05
CA HIS A 28 1.30 2.73 -1.64
C HIS A 28 1.11 2.63 -0.13
N VAL A 29 2.05 3.14 0.68
CA VAL A 29 1.89 3.28 2.14
C VAL A 29 0.74 4.23 2.45
N MET A 30 0.69 5.40 1.83
CA MET A 30 -0.37 6.38 2.06
C MET A 30 -1.73 5.88 1.60
N TYR A 31 -1.80 5.18 0.46
CA TYR A 31 -3.03 4.54 0.00
C TYR A 31 -3.53 3.49 1.00
N ARG A 32 -2.65 2.64 1.54
CA ARG A 32 -3.00 1.63 2.53
C ARG A 32 -3.56 2.25 3.81
N VAL A 33 -2.88 3.27 4.33
CA VAL A 33 -3.35 4.00 5.53
C VAL A 33 -4.69 4.68 5.27
N LYS A 34 -4.85 5.34 4.12
CA LYS A 34 -6.12 5.96 3.73
C LYS A 34 -7.25 4.93 3.65
N SER A 35 -7.01 3.79 3.01
CA SER A 35 -8.01 2.72 2.89
C SER A 35 -8.44 2.18 4.26
N GLU A 36 -7.50 1.96 5.18
CA GLU A 36 -7.83 1.52 6.54
C GLU A 36 -8.64 2.57 7.32
N LEU A 37 -8.30 3.84 7.17
CA LEU A 37 -9.05 4.93 7.82
C LEU A 37 -10.47 5.08 7.26
N LEU A 38 -10.65 4.97 5.94
CA LEU A 38 -11.94 5.11 5.30
C LEU A 38 -12.91 3.97 5.61
N THR A 39 -12.39 2.76 5.88
CA THR A 39 -13.22 1.61 6.27
C THR A 39 -13.62 1.62 7.74
N ALA A 40 -13.06 2.51 8.54
CA ALA A 40 -13.38 2.60 9.96
C ALA A 40 -14.82 3.09 10.18
N SER A 41 -15.56 2.40 11.05
CA SER A 41 -16.98 2.64 11.30
C SER A 41 -17.29 3.99 11.95
N PHE A 42 -16.29 4.67 12.52
CA PHE A 42 -16.47 5.92 13.24
C PHE A 42 -16.81 7.14 12.35
N TRP A 43 -16.65 7.01 11.01
CA TRP A 43 -17.03 8.07 10.08
C TRP A 43 -18.55 8.20 9.88
N LYS A 44 -19.34 7.25 10.38
CA LYS A 44 -20.79 7.33 10.33
C LYS A 44 -21.28 8.45 11.26
N GLY A 45 -22.01 9.40 10.71
CA GLY A 45 -22.57 10.54 11.47
C GLY A 45 -21.63 11.73 11.64
N ILE A 46 -20.44 11.71 11.05
CA ILE A 46 -19.54 12.87 11.05
C ILE A 46 -19.77 13.73 9.80
N HIS A 47 -19.83 15.04 9.97
CA HIS A 47 -20.02 16.04 8.89
C HIS A 47 -18.81 16.18 7.97
N TRP A 48 -17.67 15.57 8.33
CA TRP A 48 -16.42 15.63 7.60
C TRP A 48 -16.05 14.30 6.97
N GLU A 49 -15.44 14.35 5.79
CA GLU A 49 -14.84 13.23 5.09
C GLU A 49 -13.32 13.38 5.10
N LEU A 50 -12.58 12.37 5.55
CA LEU A 50 -11.13 12.36 5.45
C LEU A 50 -10.72 12.03 4.01
N LEU A 51 -10.13 12.99 3.30
CA LEU A 51 -9.60 12.77 1.95
C LEU A 51 -8.23 12.10 1.97
N GLY A 52 -7.41 12.37 3.00
CA GLY A 52 -6.10 11.77 3.11
C GLY A 52 -5.27 12.36 4.24
N VAL A 53 -4.08 11.79 4.38
CA VAL A 53 -3.02 12.30 5.25
C VAL A 53 -1.79 12.50 4.38
N ASN A 54 -1.30 13.74 4.28
CA ASN A 54 -0.07 14.06 3.59
C ASN A 54 1.13 13.99 4.54
N TYR A 55 2.29 13.63 4.04
CA TYR A 55 3.50 13.47 4.83
C TYR A 55 4.70 14.11 4.15
N ASP A 56 5.37 15.06 4.84
CA ASP A 56 6.65 15.62 4.38
C ASP A 56 7.82 14.85 4.98
N ARG A 57 8.41 13.95 4.19
CA ARG A 57 9.55 13.09 4.59
C ARG A 57 10.80 13.90 4.93
N PHE A 58 10.96 15.07 4.30
CA PHE A 58 12.12 15.92 4.49
C PHE A 58 11.90 17.01 5.54
N TYR A 59 10.79 17.00 6.24
CA TYR A 59 10.41 18.05 7.19
C TYR A 59 11.55 18.42 8.16
N ARG A 60 12.22 17.44 8.76
CA ARG A 60 13.35 17.69 9.68
C ARG A 60 14.57 18.26 8.96
N LYS A 61 14.93 17.71 7.78
CA LYS A 61 16.03 18.23 6.95
C LYS A 61 15.75 19.67 6.52
N LYS A 62 14.51 19.97 6.16
CA LYS A 62 14.07 21.32 5.75
C LYS A 62 14.09 22.32 6.91
N LEU A 63 13.72 21.93 8.11
CA LEU A 63 13.80 22.79 9.29
C LEU A 63 15.23 23.13 9.69
N ASN A 64 16.15 22.17 9.57
CA ASN A 64 17.55 22.34 9.97
C ASN A 64 18.40 23.07 8.91
N GLN A 65 17.93 23.15 7.68
CA GLN A 65 18.62 23.80 6.58
C GLN A 65 17.82 25.01 6.10
N ARG A 66 18.28 26.23 6.42
CA ARG A 66 17.62 27.49 6.03
C ARG A 66 17.27 27.58 4.53
N LYS A 67 17.91 26.79 3.70
CA LYS A 67 17.71 26.74 2.23
C LYS A 67 16.42 26.03 1.82
N TYR A 68 15.81 25.20 2.67
CA TYR A 68 14.66 24.39 2.32
C TYR A 68 13.40 24.88 3.02
N LYS A 69 12.33 25.13 2.26
CA LYS A 69 11.00 25.42 2.82
C LYS A 69 10.21 24.13 3.04
N PRO A 70 9.48 23.96 4.16
CA PRO A 70 8.51 22.88 4.31
C PRO A 70 7.54 22.82 3.14
N SER A 71 7.04 21.65 2.79
CA SER A 71 6.11 21.48 1.67
C SER A 71 4.64 21.42 2.11
N LEU A 72 4.39 21.18 3.39
CA LEU A 72 3.05 21.08 3.95
C LEU A 72 2.83 22.15 5.00
N TYR A 73 1.68 22.82 4.92
CA TYR A 73 1.27 23.85 5.85
C TYR A 73 -0.16 23.60 6.33
N CYS A 74 -0.43 24.00 7.56
CA CYS A 74 -1.78 24.09 8.09
C CYS A 74 -2.44 25.37 7.59
N GLU A 75 -3.78 25.41 7.51
CA GLU A 75 -4.56 26.63 7.28
C GLU A 75 -4.16 27.78 8.24
N CYS A 76 -3.66 27.49 9.42
CA CYS A 76 -3.15 28.50 10.34
C CYS A 76 -1.71 29.00 10.03
N GLY A 77 -1.11 28.55 8.93
CA GLY A 77 0.23 28.95 8.50
C GLY A 77 1.38 28.14 9.13
N ARG A 78 1.13 27.25 10.08
CA ARG A 78 2.17 26.42 10.71
C ARG A 78 2.65 25.35 9.73
N SER A 79 3.96 25.18 9.59
CA SER A 79 4.54 24.08 8.80
C SER A 79 4.29 22.72 9.47
N LEU A 80 4.05 21.70 8.64
CA LEU A 80 3.62 20.39 9.07
C LEU A 80 4.52 19.26 8.54
N LYS A 81 4.74 18.27 9.39
CA LYS A 81 5.25 16.97 8.96
C LYS A 81 4.12 16.06 8.47
N TYR A 82 2.95 16.14 9.12
CA TYR A 82 1.73 15.42 8.75
C TYR A 82 0.60 16.43 8.60
N GLN A 83 -0.13 16.36 7.48
CA GLN A 83 -1.24 17.22 7.14
C GLN A 83 -2.47 16.34 6.91
N TYR A 84 -3.55 16.63 7.61
CA TYR A 84 -4.83 15.93 7.47
C TYR A 84 -5.72 16.73 6.53
N VAL A 85 -6.09 16.10 5.42
CA VAL A 85 -6.97 16.74 4.41
C VAL A 85 -8.38 16.22 4.61
N VAL A 86 -9.29 17.12 4.93
CA VAL A 86 -10.70 16.81 5.16
C VAL A 86 -11.58 17.65 4.26
N LYS A 87 -12.76 17.10 3.92
CA LYS A 87 -13.79 17.79 3.14
C LYS A 87 -15.07 17.85 3.95
N SER A 88 -15.67 19.01 4.02
CA SER A 88 -17.03 19.17 4.58
C SER A 88 -18.05 18.51 3.65
N LYS A 89 -18.91 17.66 4.22
CA LYS A 89 -20.01 17.03 3.47
C LYS A 89 -21.14 18.02 3.16
N GLU A 90 -21.23 19.09 3.92
CA GLU A 90 -22.29 20.11 3.78
C GLU A 90 -21.88 21.19 2.78
N THR A 91 -20.69 21.75 2.95
CA THR A 91 -20.24 22.90 2.14
C THR A 91 -19.33 22.49 0.96
N GLY A 92 -18.75 21.28 1.00
CA GLY A 92 -17.75 20.86 0.04
C GLY A 92 -16.37 21.47 0.27
N GLU A 93 -16.19 22.32 1.29
CA GLU A 93 -14.93 22.96 1.63
C GLU A 93 -13.85 21.93 2.00
N ILE A 94 -12.65 22.13 1.47
CA ILE A 94 -11.49 21.28 1.79
C ILE A 94 -10.56 22.06 2.71
N LEU A 95 -10.19 21.42 3.84
CA LEU A 95 -9.26 21.98 4.80
C LEU A 95 -8.01 21.10 4.90
N GLU A 96 -6.85 21.75 4.99
CA GLU A 96 -5.55 21.16 5.17
C GLU A 96 -5.01 21.49 6.58
N LEU A 97 -5.08 20.55 7.50
CA LEU A 97 -4.98 20.81 8.92
C LEU A 97 -3.84 20.03 9.58
N GLY A 98 -3.15 20.70 10.52
CA GLY A 98 -2.32 20.04 11.52
C GLY A 98 -3.17 19.44 12.65
N LYS A 99 -2.55 18.63 13.51
CA LYS A 99 -3.23 17.88 14.57
C LYS A 99 -4.16 18.76 15.42
N GLU A 100 -3.65 19.87 15.93
CA GLU A 100 -4.41 20.77 16.84
C GLU A 100 -5.60 21.42 16.12
N CYS A 101 -5.35 22.01 14.94
CA CYS A 101 -6.41 22.63 14.14
C CYS A 101 -7.45 21.62 13.63
N PHE A 102 -7.05 20.39 13.39
CA PHE A 102 -7.95 19.32 12.97
C PHE A 102 -9.06 19.11 14.02
N THR A 103 -8.69 18.89 15.29
CA THR A 103 -9.67 18.68 16.36
C THR A 103 -10.54 19.92 16.59
N GLN A 104 -9.93 21.11 16.60
CA GLN A 104 -10.64 22.36 16.89
C GLN A 104 -11.63 22.76 15.79
N ARG A 105 -11.26 22.60 14.51
CA ARG A 105 -12.09 23.06 13.38
C ARG A 105 -13.14 22.05 12.95
N THR A 106 -12.86 20.76 13.08
CA THR A 106 -13.79 19.72 12.62
C THR A 106 -14.80 19.31 13.69
N GLY A 107 -14.58 19.64 14.96
CA GLY A 107 -15.41 19.16 16.07
C GLY A 107 -15.43 17.64 16.22
N ILE A 108 -14.50 16.94 15.56
CA ILE A 108 -14.38 15.49 15.65
C ILE A 108 -14.00 15.11 17.09
N PRO A 109 -14.70 14.14 17.71
CA PRO A 109 -14.38 13.70 19.07
C PRO A 109 -12.90 13.34 19.23
N GLU A 110 -12.30 13.71 20.37
CA GLU A 110 -10.87 13.52 20.61
C GLU A 110 -10.41 12.07 20.41
N ARG A 111 -11.22 11.09 20.85
CA ARG A 111 -10.95 9.67 20.62
C ARG A 111 -10.77 9.32 19.14
N ILE A 112 -11.62 9.88 18.28
CA ILE A 112 -11.55 9.65 16.83
C ILE A 112 -10.34 10.38 16.24
N ALA A 113 -10.09 11.59 16.68
CA ALA A 113 -8.91 12.35 16.30
C ALA A 113 -7.62 11.57 16.67
N GLU A 114 -7.56 10.93 17.84
CA GLU A 114 -6.43 10.10 18.26
C GLU A 114 -6.23 8.88 17.36
N GLU A 115 -7.30 8.19 16.94
CA GLU A 115 -7.19 7.08 16.00
C GLU A 115 -6.62 7.54 14.65
N ILE A 116 -7.05 8.71 14.16
CA ILE A 116 -6.50 9.32 12.95
C ILE A 116 -5.03 9.70 13.16
N TYR A 117 -4.67 10.25 14.30
CA TYR A 117 -3.28 10.59 14.62
C TYR A 117 -2.38 9.36 14.77
N ASN A 118 -2.90 8.28 15.33
CA ASN A 118 -2.20 7.01 15.43
C ASN A 118 -1.92 6.38 14.04
N SER A 119 -2.63 6.83 13.00
CA SER A 119 -2.34 6.41 11.61
C SER A 119 -0.91 6.74 11.17
N ARG A 120 -0.27 7.77 11.73
CA ARG A 120 1.15 8.06 11.47
C ARG A 120 2.08 6.93 11.96
N ASN A 121 1.71 6.23 13.04
CA ASN A 121 2.45 5.05 13.49
C ASN A 121 2.31 3.92 12.46
N LYS A 122 1.11 3.78 11.86
CA LYS A 122 0.89 2.85 10.75
C LYS A 122 1.71 3.22 9.52
N ILE A 123 1.85 4.51 9.19
CA ILE A 123 2.74 4.97 8.11
C ILE A 123 4.16 4.46 8.38
N ASN A 124 4.69 4.68 9.57
CA ASN A 124 6.03 4.21 9.93
C ASN A 124 6.14 2.67 9.86
N ILE A 125 5.17 1.94 10.40
CA ILE A 125 5.17 0.47 10.38
C ILE A 125 5.18 -0.06 8.94
N PHE A 126 4.36 0.50 8.05
CA PHE A 126 4.32 0.08 6.65
C PHE A 126 5.57 0.47 5.88
N GLN A 127 6.16 1.65 6.18
CA GLN A 127 7.47 2.00 5.65
C GLN A 127 8.54 1.03 6.14
N ASP A 128 8.57 0.74 7.45
CA ASP A 128 9.57 -0.14 8.06
C ASP A 128 9.55 -1.55 7.50
N GLU A 129 8.38 -2.04 7.12
CA GLU A 129 8.23 -3.34 6.46
C GLU A 129 9.06 -3.39 5.16
N ILE A 130 8.95 -2.38 4.31
CA ILE A 130 9.69 -2.31 3.04
C ILE A 130 11.15 -1.93 3.27
N LEU A 131 11.41 -0.90 4.08
CA LEU A 131 12.75 -0.39 4.32
C LEU A 131 13.66 -1.41 5.00
N SER A 132 13.12 -2.19 5.96
CA SER A 132 13.86 -3.28 6.61
C SER A 132 14.23 -4.36 5.59
N ALA A 133 13.28 -4.79 4.77
CA ALA A 133 13.53 -5.77 3.72
C ALA A 133 14.59 -5.26 2.71
N TYR A 134 14.49 -3.99 2.31
CA TYR A 134 15.44 -3.36 1.40
C TYR A 134 16.85 -3.26 2.01
N LYS A 135 16.97 -2.91 3.28
CA LYS A 135 18.24 -2.88 4.06
C LYS A 135 18.91 -4.24 4.04
N PHE A 136 18.14 -5.32 4.15
CA PHE A 136 18.63 -6.70 4.04
C PHE A 136 18.80 -7.19 2.58
N ARG A 137 18.93 -6.26 1.63
CA ARG A 137 19.14 -6.52 0.20
C ARG A 137 18.02 -7.32 -0.48
N LYS A 138 16.86 -7.47 0.14
CA LYS A 138 15.69 -8.00 -0.55
C LYS A 138 15.26 -7.05 -1.66
N ARG A 139 14.82 -7.61 -2.76
CA ARG A 139 14.35 -6.88 -3.94
C ARG A 139 13.03 -7.51 -4.41
N PHE A 140 12.49 -6.99 -5.50
CA PHE A 140 11.27 -7.54 -6.07
C PHE A 140 11.44 -9.03 -6.39
N PRO A 141 10.49 -9.92 -6.02
CA PRO A 141 10.57 -11.36 -6.25
C PRO A 141 10.27 -11.69 -7.73
N ILE A 142 11.21 -11.36 -8.62
CA ILE A 142 11.00 -11.44 -10.07
C ILE A 142 10.74 -12.87 -10.55
N GLU A 143 11.35 -13.87 -9.93
CA GLU A 143 11.17 -15.28 -10.30
C GLU A 143 9.73 -15.73 -10.00
N LEU A 144 9.22 -15.43 -8.81
CA LEU A 144 7.84 -15.70 -8.42
C LEU A 144 6.85 -15.01 -9.36
N TYR A 145 7.09 -13.73 -9.66
CA TYR A 145 6.25 -12.96 -10.56
C TYR A 145 6.24 -13.56 -11.98
N ASN A 146 7.41 -13.92 -12.50
CA ASN A 146 7.51 -14.51 -13.84
C ASN A 146 6.84 -15.88 -13.90
N GLU A 147 6.97 -16.71 -12.86
CA GLU A 147 6.32 -18.01 -12.79
C GLU A 147 4.78 -17.88 -12.84
N ILE A 148 4.23 -16.92 -12.07
CA ILE A 148 2.80 -16.60 -12.09
C ILE A 148 2.36 -16.14 -13.49
N HIS A 149 3.14 -15.28 -14.13
CA HIS A 149 2.80 -14.69 -15.42
C HIS A 149 2.91 -15.70 -16.57
N LEU A 150 3.95 -16.53 -16.57
CA LEU A 150 4.12 -17.60 -17.53
C LEU A 150 3.00 -18.65 -17.46
N ASN A 151 2.51 -18.92 -16.26
CA ASN A 151 1.42 -19.85 -16.06
C ASN A 151 0.03 -19.22 -16.24
N LYS A 152 -0.06 -17.94 -16.65
CA LYS A 152 -1.32 -17.20 -16.80
C LYS A 152 -2.25 -17.43 -15.59
N VAL A 153 -1.68 -17.45 -14.38
CA VAL A 153 -2.48 -17.54 -13.16
C VAL A 153 -3.40 -16.34 -13.15
N ASP A 154 -4.72 -16.60 -13.17
CA ASP A 154 -5.73 -15.55 -13.25
C ASP A 154 -5.48 -14.53 -12.15
N ASP A 155 -5.21 -13.31 -12.56
CA ASP A 155 -4.95 -12.21 -11.66
C ASP A 155 -6.28 -11.76 -11.05
N LYS A 156 -6.65 -12.41 -9.95
CA LYS A 156 -7.83 -12.04 -9.15
C LYS A 156 -7.64 -10.75 -8.35
N GLY A 157 -6.57 -10.01 -8.66
CA GLY A 157 -6.26 -8.75 -8.03
C GLY A 157 -7.19 -7.62 -8.49
N SER A 158 -7.50 -6.69 -7.60
CA SER A 158 -8.13 -5.43 -8.02
C SER A 158 -7.19 -4.65 -8.95
N PRO A 159 -7.69 -3.76 -9.81
CA PRO A 159 -6.85 -2.90 -10.66
C PRO A 159 -5.75 -2.17 -9.88
N TYR A 160 -6.08 -1.76 -8.65
CA TYR A 160 -5.09 -1.15 -7.75
C TYR A 160 -4.00 -2.14 -7.33
N TYR A 161 -4.36 -3.38 -6.98
CA TYR A 161 -3.38 -4.40 -6.59
C TYR A 161 -2.39 -4.66 -7.72
N ASN A 162 -2.88 -4.83 -8.94
CA ASN A 162 -2.05 -5.09 -10.12
C ASN A 162 -1.11 -3.93 -10.40
N LYS A 163 -1.63 -2.69 -10.36
CA LYS A 163 -0.80 -1.50 -10.47
C LYS A 163 0.29 -1.47 -9.40
N LYS A 164 -0.05 -1.76 -8.15
CA LYS A 164 0.91 -1.80 -7.04
C LYS A 164 2.04 -2.78 -7.32
N ILE A 165 1.73 -4.03 -7.70
CA ILE A 165 2.74 -5.04 -8.01
C ILE A 165 3.66 -4.57 -9.15
N LEU A 166 3.11 -3.96 -10.19
CA LEU A 166 3.89 -3.41 -11.31
C LEU A 166 4.79 -2.24 -10.89
N ASP A 167 4.31 -1.35 -10.02
CA ASP A 167 5.09 -0.23 -9.52
C ASP A 167 6.28 -0.72 -8.69
N PHE A 168 6.06 -1.70 -7.79
CA PHE A 168 7.13 -2.33 -7.00
C PHE A 168 8.13 -3.08 -7.88
N LYS A 169 7.66 -3.77 -8.94
CA LYS A 169 8.52 -4.43 -9.93
C LYS A 169 9.41 -3.41 -10.64
N LYS A 170 8.84 -2.32 -11.17
CA LYS A 170 9.59 -1.27 -11.87
C LYS A 170 10.63 -0.60 -10.98
N ALA A 171 10.30 -0.41 -9.71
CA ALA A 171 11.19 0.18 -8.71
C ALA A 171 12.22 -0.83 -8.16
N ASN A 172 12.12 -2.11 -8.50
CA ASN A 172 12.90 -3.21 -7.92
C ASN A 172 12.91 -3.19 -6.38
N LEU A 173 11.72 -3.00 -5.79
CA LEU A 173 11.51 -2.96 -4.35
C LEU A 173 10.94 -4.28 -3.83
N PRO A 174 11.27 -4.71 -2.60
CA PRO A 174 10.61 -5.83 -1.96
C PRO A 174 9.12 -5.53 -1.78
N LEU A 175 8.28 -6.52 -1.92
CA LEU A 175 6.83 -6.39 -1.68
C LEU A 175 6.53 -6.30 -0.18
N PHE A 176 5.36 -5.77 0.16
CA PHE A 176 4.77 -6.00 1.47
C PHE A 176 4.57 -7.49 1.68
N HIS A 177 4.78 -7.98 2.90
CA HIS A 177 4.67 -9.39 3.24
C HIS A 177 3.32 -9.98 2.78
N ARG A 178 2.23 -9.30 3.09
CA ARG A 178 0.88 -9.71 2.67
C ARG A 178 0.73 -9.84 1.15
N ASP A 179 1.38 -8.99 0.38
CA ASP A 179 1.30 -9.03 -1.08
C ASP A 179 2.15 -10.17 -1.64
N GLN A 180 3.30 -10.42 -1.05
CA GLN A 180 4.13 -11.56 -1.39
C GLN A 180 3.43 -12.88 -1.06
N ASP A 181 2.87 -13.02 0.16
CA ASP A 181 2.10 -14.19 0.57
C ASP A 181 0.93 -14.47 -0.38
N LYS A 182 0.25 -13.40 -0.81
CA LYS A 182 -0.84 -13.55 -1.77
C LYS A 182 -0.34 -14.14 -3.10
N LEU A 183 0.75 -13.62 -3.65
CA LEU A 183 1.32 -14.16 -4.90
C LEU A 183 1.76 -15.63 -4.73
N GLU A 184 2.38 -15.96 -3.61
CA GLU A 184 2.80 -17.34 -3.31
C GLU A 184 1.60 -18.29 -3.20
N ASN A 185 0.54 -17.88 -2.51
CA ASN A 185 -0.67 -18.65 -2.37
C ASN A 185 -1.41 -18.83 -3.70
N ASP A 186 -1.54 -17.77 -4.51
CA ASP A 186 -2.16 -17.85 -5.83
C ASP A 186 -1.41 -18.87 -6.72
N LEU A 187 -0.08 -18.91 -6.65
CA LEU A 187 0.74 -19.90 -7.38
C LEU A 187 0.55 -21.33 -6.83
N ILE A 188 0.48 -21.50 -5.50
CA ILE A 188 0.26 -22.79 -4.86
C ILE A 188 -1.11 -23.35 -5.28
N GLU A 189 -2.17 -22.54 -5.17
CA GLU A 189 -3.53 -22.93 -5.59
C GLU A 189 -3.55 -23.34 -7.07
N TYR A 190 -2.90 -22.58 -7.93
CA TYR A 190 -2.77 -22.94 -9.35
C TYR A 190 -2.11 -24.31 -9.53
N LYS A 191 -0.97 -24.55 -8.86
CA LYS A 191 -0.25 -25.82 -8.94
C LYS A 191 -1.09 -27.00 -8.44
N VAL A 192 -1.86 -26.79 -7.36
CA VAL A 192 -2.78 -27.81 -6.81
C VAL A 192 -3.89 -28.14 -7.80
N ARG A 193 -4.57 -27.12 -8.34
CA ARG A 193 -5.63 -27.29 -9.36
C ARG A 193 -5.10 -28.01 -10.59
N LYS A 194 -3.94 -27.61 -11.09
CA LYS A 194 -3.28 -28.28 -12.24
C LYS A 194 -3.01 -29.77 -11.99
N ARG A 195 -2.55 -30.14 -10.77
CA ARG A 195 -2.33 -31.54 -10.38
C ARG A 195 -3.65 -32.31 -10.29
N GLN A 196 -4.69 -31.73 -9.74
CA GLN A 196 -6.02 -32.35 -9.64
C GLN A 196 -6.60 -32.62 -11.04
N LEU A 197 -6.52 -31.65 -11.95
CA LEU A 197 -6.98 -31.81 -13.31
C LEU A 197 -6.20 -32.90 -14.07
N LYS A 198 -4.87 -32.96 -13.89
CA LYS A 198 -4.07 -34.05 -14.45
C LYS A 198 -4.55 -35.43 -13.99
N ARG A 199 -4.89 -35.57 -12.70
CA ARG A 199 -5.42 -36.84 -12.15
C ARG A 199 -6.79 -37.19 -12.70
N LEU A 200 -7.68 -36.21 -12.81
CA LEU A 200 -9.06 -36.42 -13.29
C LEU A 200 -9.12 -36.75 -14.79
N LEU A 201 -8.27 -36.13 -15.58
CA LEU A 201 -8.28 -36.29 -17.03
C LEU A 201 -7.41 -37.45 -17.54
N GLY A 202 -6.61 -38.09 -16.66
CA GLY A 202 -5.74 -39.22 -17.03
C GLY A 202 -4.64 -38.86 -18.03
N VAL A 203 -4.34 -37.57 -18.24
CA VAL A 203 -3.48 -37.09 -19.32
C VAL A 203 -2.19 -36.50 -18.76
N ASN A 204 -1.06 -36.97 -19.28
CA ASN A 204 0.24 -36.31 -19.10
C ASN A 204 0.31 -35.08 -20.03
N PHE A 205 -0.18 -33.94 -19.59
CA PHE A 205 -0.08 -32.71 -20.37
C PHE A 205 1.26 -32.02 -20.13
N GLU A 206 2.16 -32.15 -21.11
CA GLU A 206 3.08 -31.10 -21.53
C GLU A 206 2.38 -30.31 -22.64
N VAL A 207 1.33 -29.58 -22.38
CA VAL A 207 0.64 -28.77 -23.39
C VAL A 207 0.66 -27.32 -22.97
N GLU A 208 1.16 -26.50 -23.89
CA GLU A 208 1.04 -25.06 -23.87
C GLU A 208 -0.41 -24.62 -23.58
N TYR A 209 -0.54 -23.64 -22.72
CA TYR A 209 -1.82 -23.03 -22.35
C TYR A 209 -2.48 -22.43 -23.60
N THR A 210 -3.49 -23.10 -24.15
CA THR A 210 -4.40 -22.51 -25.14
C THR A 210 -5.68 -22.04 -24.45
N GLU A 211 -6.34 -21.03 -25.02
CA GLU A 211 -7.62 -20.46 -24.50
C GLU A 211 -8.71 -21.52 -24.24
N ASN A 212 -8.63 -22.66 -24.92
CA ASN A 212 -9.52 -23.81 -24.73
C ASN A 212 -9.45 -24.44 -23.33
N TYR A 213 -8.37 -24.25 -22.59
CA TYR A 213 -8.20 -24.83 -21.27
C TYR A 213 -9.02 -24.10 -20.19
N VAL A 214 -9.15 -22.78 -20.34
CA VAL A 214 -10.01 -21.95 -19.46
C VAL A 214 -11.48 -22.33 -19.67
N TYR A 215 -11.86 -22.65 -20.90
CA TYR A 215 -13.23 -23.05 -21.24
C TYR A 215 -13.59 -24.42 -20.63
N LEU A 216 -12.66 -25.36 -20.66
CA LEU A 216 -12.84 -26.69 -20.06
C LEU A 216 -12.99 -26.61 -18.51
N ILE A 217 -12.22 -25.76 -17.85
CA ILE A 217 -12.33 -25.57 -16.42
C ILE A 217 -13.70 -24.97 -16.06
N LYS A 218 -14.13 -23.91 -16.74
CA LYS A 218 -15.47 -23.31 -16.54
C LYS A 218 -16.62 -24.29 -16.83
N TYR A 219 -16.44 -25.15 -17.85
CA TYR A 219 -17.45 -26.13 -18.19
C TYR A 219 -17.61 -27.22 -17.10
N MET A 220 -16.52 -27.59 -16.44
CA MET A 220 -16.53 -28.57 -15.36
C MET A 220 -17.00 -27.99 -14.02
N GLU A 221 -16.67 -26.73 -13.70
CA GLU A 221 -17.14 -26.04 -12.49
C GLU A 221 -18.68 -25.87 -12.49
N ASN A 222 -19.33 -25.85 -13.65
CA ASN A 222 -20.78 -25.76 -13.79
C ASN A 222 -21.50 -27.13 -13.72
N ARG A 223 -20.79 -28.24 -13.56
CA ARG A 223 -21.35 -29.60 -13.50
C ARG A 223 -21.18 -30.33 -12.15
N ILE A 224 -20.60 -29.66 -11.16
CA ILE A 224 -20.52 -30.11 -9.77
C ILE A 224 -21.43 -29.23 -8.93
#